data_c2da7c04d6dce9ae6b1fd87e4b7ee783
#
_entry.id   c2da7c04d6dce9ae6b1fd87e4b7ee783
#
_cell.length_a   1.000
_cell.length_b   1.000
_cell.length_c   1.000
_cell.angle_alpha   90.00
_cell.angle_beta   90.00
_cell.angle_gamma   90.00
#
_symmetry.space_group_name_H-M   'P 1'
#
loop_
_entity.id
_entity.type
_entity.pdbx_description
1 polymer ?
#
loop_
_entity_poly.entity_id
_entity_poly.type
_entity_poly.pdbx_seq_one_letter_code
_entity_poly.pdbx_strand_id
1 'polypeptide(L)'
;MHLHRAKYLPKGGPDGGDGGRGGNIYLRGNRNLWTLLHLRYQQHVFAGNGGNGSKDCSHGKDGEDKYIEVPCGTVAYDADTGKFLTDVTYDGQEVLLLKGGRGGLGNWQFRTATNQTPRYAQPGEPATEQNIILELKLLADVGLVGFPNAGKSTLLSALSSAKPKIANYPFTTLVPNLGIVNYRDSQSFVMADIPGIIEGANQGKGLGLRFLRHIERNSLLLFMIPVDSEDINKEYEILLHELEQFNPQMLDKHRVLAITKCDIIDEEMVMDIASQIKIDIPTVFISAVAQYGLDKLKDTLWEELNNESNKLEAIQTEQLVHREREVSRYDELDDEEFEPTENEESAE
;
A
#
# COMPACT_ATOMS: atom_id res chain seq x y z
N MET A 1 0.37 25.39 -36.79
CA MET A 1 -0.24 25.85 -38.05
C MET A 1 0.78 25.72 -39.18
N HIS A 2 0.40 25.10 -40.29
CA HIS A 2 1.23 25.00 -41.50
C HIS A 2 0.38 25.16 -42.75
N LEU A 3 0.93 25.73 -43.81
CA LEU A 3 0.29 25.88 -45.12
C LEU A 3 1.17 25.23 -46.16
N HIS A 4 0.64 24.29 -46.91
CA HIS A 4 1.35 23.58 -47.97
C HIS A 4 1.76 24.57 -49.09
N ARG A 5 3.02 24.55 -49.50
CA ARG A 5 3.54 25.31 -50.64
C ARG A 5 4.43 24.42 -51.49
N ALA A 6 4.08 24.26 -52.73
CA ALA A 6 4.88 23.53 -53.69
C ALA A 6 5.16 24.38 -54.94
N LYS A 7 6.16 23.99 -55.72
CA LYS A 7 6.65 24.74 -56.89
C LYS A 7 5.55 25.12 -57.88
N TYR A 8 4.52 24.30 -58.00
CA TYR A 8 3.39 24.51 -58.92
C TYR A 8 2.05 24.73 -58.19
N LEU A 9 2.07 24.89 -56.87
CA LEU A 9 0.89 25.14 -56.03
C LEU A 9 1.18 26.27 -55.04
N PRO A 10 1.27 27.56 -55.52
CA PRO A 10 1.62 28.66 -54.64
C PRO A 10 0.54 29.00 -53.60
N LYS A 11 -0.71 28.58 -53.83
CA LYS A 11 -1.85 28.73 -52.92
C LYS A 11 -2.26 27.37 -52.34
N GLY A 12 -1.30 26.60 -51.80
CA GLY A 12 -1.59 25.33 -51.13
C GLY A 12 -2.51 25.51 -49.92
N GLY A 13 -3.31 24.51 -49.66
CA GLY A 13 -4.26 24.52 -48.54
C GLY A 13 -3.59 24.33 -47.16
N PRO A 14 -4.40 24.31 -46.12
CA PRO A 14 -3.91 23.97 -44.78
C PRO A 14 -3.48 22.49 -44.73
N ASP A 15 -2.34 22.24 -44.15
CA ASP A 15 -1.77 20.89 -44.00
C ASP A 15 -1.11 20.66 -42.63
N GLY A 16 -1.38 21.55 -41.67
CA GLY A 16 -0.91 21.36 -40.31
C GLY A 16 -1.68 20.24 -39.57
N GLY A 17 -0.98 19.21 -39.13
CA GLY A 17 -1.51 18.14 -38.31
C GLY A 17 -1.78 18.54 -36.86
N ASP A 18 -2.50 17.69 -36.14
CA ASP A 18 -2.86 17.92 -34.75
C ASP A 18 -1.68 17.63 -33.81
N GLY A 19 -1.68 18.23 -32.63
CA GLY A 19 -0.76 17.88 -31.54
C GLY A 19 -1.13 16.56 -30.89
N GLY A 20 -0.15 15.83 -30.35
CA GLY A 20 -0.37 14.68 -29.52
C GLY A 20 -0.96 15.06 -28.15
N ARG A 21 -1.70 14.15 -27.53
CA ARG A 21 -2.17 14.33 -26.16
C ARG A 21 -1.01 14.29 -25.17
N GLY A 22 -1.16 14.89 -24.00
CA GLY A 22 -0.31 14.65 -22.84
C GLY A 22 -0.47 13.23 -22.30
N GLY A 23 0.58 12.67 -21.68
CA GLY A 23 0.52 11.40 -20.99
C GLY A 23 -0.36 11.47 -19.74
N ASN A 24 -0.96 10.35 -19.37
CA ASN A 24 -1.71 10.20 -18.14
C ASN A 24 -0.79 9.74 -17.00
N ILE A 25 -1.23 9.93 -15.75
CA ILE A 25 -0.59 9.35 -14.57
C ILE A 25 -1.54 8.31 -13.97
N TYR A 26 -1.01 7.10 -13.78
CA TYR A 26 -1.71 5.97 -13.20
C TYR A 26 -1.06 5.56 -11.89
N LEU A 27 -1.86 5.11 -10.93
CA LEU A 27 -1.42 4.26 -9.83
C LEU A 27 -1.49 2.80 -10.30
N ARG A 28 -0.42 2.03 -10.02
CA ARG A 28 -0.40 0.60 -10.30
C ARG A 28 -0.08 -0.14 -9.00
N GLY A 29 -0.94 -1.08 -8.63
CA GLY A 29 -0.72 -1.99 -7.51
C GLY A 29 0.49 -2.90 -7.77
N ASN A 30 1.41 -2.96 -6.83
CA ASN A 30 2.54 -3.87 -6.85
C ASN A 30 2.64 -4.58 -5.51
N ARG A 31 2.37 -5.87 -5.50
CA ARG A 31 2.41 -6.71 -4.32
C ARG A 31 3.79 -6.88 -3.70
N ASN A 32 4.85 -6.71 -4.50
CA ASN A 32 6.22 -6.80 -3.99
C ASN A 32 6.64 -5.56 -3.20
N LEU A 33 5.80 -4.52 -3.17
CA LEU A 33 5.99 -3.31 -2.38
C LEU A 33 5.17 -3.41 -1.09
N TRP A 34 5.82 -3.28 0.05
CA TRP A 34 5.19 -3.32 1.37
C TRP A 34 4.99 -1.94 1.98
N THR A 35 5.70 -0.92 1.49
CA THR A 35 5.61 0.45 2.00
C THR A 35 5.69 1.48 0.89
N LEU A 36 5.29 2.73 1.18
CA LEU A 36 5.41 3.90 0.29
C LEU A 36 6.79 4.60 0.41
N LEU A 37 7.79 3.96 1.05
CA LEU A 37 9.06 4.62 1.37
C LEU A 37 9.81 5.11 0.12
N HIS A 38 9.75 4.37 -0.98
CA HIS A 38 10.41 4.74 -2.25
C HIS A 38 9.88 6.06 -2.81
N LEU A 39 8.59 6.39 -2.62
CA LEU A 39 7.99 7.64 -3.07
C LEU A 39 8.45 8.87 -2.26
N ARG A 40 8.99 8.67 -1.07
CA ARG A 40 9.57 9.76 -0.27
C ARG A 40 10.71 10.46 -1.01
N TYR A 41 11.42 9.74 -1.85
CA TYR A 41 12.54 10.26 -2.64
C TYR A 41 12.12 10.71 -4.05
N GLN A 42 10.91 10.39 -4.47
CA GLN A 42 10.34 10.75 -5.78
C GLN A 42 9.03 11.52 -5.59
N GLN A 43 9.13 12.72 -5.02
CA GLN A 43 7.96 13.54 -4.68
C GLN A 43 7.28 14.17 -5.90
N HIS A 44 8.02 14.36 -7.00
CA HIS A 44 7.50 14.96 -8.23
C HIS A 44 7.46 13.89 -9.33
N VAL A 45 6.28 13.70 -9.90
CA VAL A 45 6.06 12.74 -10.98
C VAL A 45 5.47 13.46 -12.17
N PHE A 46 6.09 13.30 -13.32
CA PHE A 46 5.67 13.93 -14.58
C PHE A 46 5.40 12.85 -15.61
N ALA A 47 4.27 12.98 -16.32
CA ALA A 47 3.99 12.22 -17.53
C ALA A 47 4.63 12.91 -18.75
N GLY A 48 4.69 12.19 -19.88
CA GLY A 48 5.26 12.71 -21.09
C GLY A 48 4.40 13.83 -21.71
N ASN A 49 5.04 14.84 -22.27
CA ASN A 49 4.36 15.86 -23.07
C ASN A 49 3.99 15.33 -24.46
N GLY A 50 2.83 15.73 -24.97
CA GLY A 50 2.47 15.50 -26.36
C GLY A 50 3.37 16.28 -27.33
N GLY A 51 3.70 15.67 -28.46
CA GLY A 51 4.47 16.29 -29.54
C GLY A 51 3.65 17.28 -30.33
N ASN A 52 4.32 18.27 -30.93
CA ASN A 52 3.68 19.23 -31.83
C ASN A 52 3.30 18.55 -33.15
N GLY A 53 2.12 18.87 -33.67
CA GLY A 53 1.76 18.52 -35.04
C GLY A 53 2.66 19.18 -36.05
N SER A 54 2.88 18.51 -37.17
CA SER A 54 3.80 18.95 -38.24
C SER A 54 3.07 19.17 -39.57
N LYS A 55 3.84 19.43 -40.63
CA LYS A 55 3.36 19.54 -42.01
C LYS A 55 2.82 18.19 -42.52
N ASP A 56 2.18 18.25 -43.68
CA ASP A 56 1.64 17.07 -44.40
C ASP A 56 0.62 16.28 -43.50
N CYS A 57 -0.17 17.01 -42.72
CA CYS A 57 -1.15 16.48 -41.78
C CYS A 57 -0.56 15.49 -40.77
N SER A 58 0.74 15.57 -40.51
CA SER A 58 1.39 14.67 -39.51
C SER A 58 1.02 15.05 -38.09
N HIS A 59 0.41 14.12 -37.38
CA HIS A 59 0.06 14.29 -35.98
C HIS A 59 1.29 14.20 -35.09
N GLY A 60 1.31 14.97 -34.02
CA GLY A 60 2.32 14.86 -32.95
C GLY A 60 2.24 13.52 -32.23
N LYS A 61 3.39 12.99 -31.78
CA LYS A 61 3.42 11.78 -30.92
C LYS A 61 2.68 12.07 -29.60
N ASP A 62 1.86 11.13 -29.13
CA ASP A 62 1.28 11.21 -27.81
C ASP A 62 2.34 11.13 -26.70
N GLY A 63 2.14 11.85 -25.63
CA GLY A 63 2.97 11.78 -24.44
C GLY A 63 2.90 10.39 -23.80
N GLU A 64 4.02 9.95 -23.26
CA GLU A 64 4.09 8.65 -22.58
C GLU A 64 3.36 8.72 -21.23
N ASP A 65 2.52 7.73 -20.97
CA ASP A 65 1.84 7.58 -19.70
C ASP A 65 2.84 7.20 -18.61
N LYS A 66 2.61 7.65 -17.38
CA LYS A 66 3.48 7.39 -16.23
C LYS A 66 2.74 6.55 -15.20
N TYR A 67 3.39 5.48 -14.76
CA TYR A 67 2.88 4.60 -13.72
C TYR A 67 3.64 4.84 -12.42
N ILE A 68 2.90 5.04 -11.33
CA ILE A 68 3.41 5.12 -9.97
C ILE A 68 3.06 3.79 -9.33
N GLU A 69 4.07 2.99 -9.03
CA GLU A 69 3.88 1.72 -8.34
C GLU A 69 3.64 1.98 -6.85
N VAL A 70 2.57 1.38 -6.32
CA VAL A 70 2.17 1.51 -4.92
C VAL A 70 1.81 0.14 -4.35
N PRO A 71 2.01 -0.10 -3.04
CA PRO A 71 1.52 -1.32 -2.40
C PRO A 71 0.00 -1.44 -2.49
N CYS A 72 -0.50 -2.67 -2.49
CA CYS A 72 -1.93 -2.94 -2.36
C CYS A 72 -2.47 -2.37 -1.03
N GLY A 73 -3.68 -1.82 -1.04
CA GLY A 73 -4.25 -1.11 0.11
C GLY A 73 -3.87 0.37 0.21
N THR A 74 -3.22 0.92 -0.83
CA THR A 74 -2.93 2.36 -0.90
C THR A 74 -4.16 3.14 -1.33
N VAL A 75 -4.47 4.20 -0.59
CA VAL A 75 -5.55 5.15 -0.87
C VAL A 75 -4.95 6.50 -1.24
N ALA A 76 -5.50 7.12 -2.27
CA ALA A 76 -5.10 8.44 -2.73
C ALA A 76 -6.16 9.48 -2.34
N TYR A 77 -5.71 10.58 -1.75
CA TYR A 77 -6.52 11.76 -1.42
C TYR A 77 -5.95 12.99 -2.12
N ASP A 78 -6.81 13.89 -2.50
CA ASP A 78 -6.42 15.25 -2.89
C ASP A 78 -5.88 15.99 -1.66
N ALA A 79 -4.65 16.49 -1.73
CA ALA A 79 -4.01 17.17 -0.61
C ALA A 79 -4.67 18.52 -0.26
N ASP A 80 -5.25 19.19 -1.25
CA ASP A 80 -5.80 20.53 -1.07
C ASP A 80 -7.24 20.47 -0.52
N THR A 81 -8.03 19.48 -0.94
CA THR A 81 -9.45 19.36 -0.55
C THR A 81 -9.67 18.24 0.48
N GLY A 82 -8.72 17.34 0.69
CA GLY A 82 -8.86 16.13 1.51
C GLY A 82 -9.82 15.09 0.92
N LYS A 83 -10.30 15.30 -0.31
CA LYS A 83 -11.28 14.42 -0.95
C LYS A 83 -10.63 13.10 -1.36
N PHE A 84 -11.35 11.99 -1.12
CA PHE A 84 -11.00 10.69 -1.66
C PHE A 84 -10.97 10.73 -3.20
N LEU A 85 -9.90 10.24 -3.80
CA LEU A 85 -9.74 10.13 -5.25
C LEU A 85 -9.93 8.70 -5.73
N THR A 86 -9.13 7.77 -5.17
CA THR A 86 -9.15 6.37 -5.55
C THR A 86 -8.41 5.50 -4.54
N ASP A 87 -8.59 4.20 -4.64
CA ASP A 87 -7.83 3.19 -3.91
C ASP A 87 -7.28 2.10 -4.85
N VAL A 88 -6.18 1.48 -4.43
CA VAL A 88 -5.52 0.38 -5.13
C VAL A 88 -5.53 -0.82 -4.20
N THR A 89 -6.33 -1.83 -4.52
CA THR A 89 -6.63 -2.95 -3.63
C THR A 89 -5.93 -4.25 -4.00
N TYR A 90 -5.61 -4.50 -5.27
CA TYR A 90 -5.02 -5.75 -5.73
C TYR A 90 -3.82 -5.52 -6.67
N ASP A 91 -3.02 -6.57 -6.81
CA ASP A 91 -1.81 -6.56 -7.64
C ASP A 91 -2.12 -6.38 -9.12
N GLY A 92 -1.34 -5.52 -9.79
CA GLY A 92 -1.56 -5.19 -11.20
C GLY A 92 -2.75 -4.28 -11.48
N GLN A 93 -3.51 -3.85 -10.48
CA GLN A 93 -4.59 -2.87 -10.66
C GLN A 93 -4.03 -1.55 -11.15
N GLU A 94 -4.55 -1.05 -12.26
CA GLU A 94 -4.20 0.26 -12.82
C GLU A 94 -5.38 1.21 -12.67
N VAL A 95 -5.16 2.30 -11.95
CA VAL A 95 -6.18 3.32 -11.71
C VAL A 95 -5.69 4.66 -12.24
N LEU A 96 -6.51 5.31 -13.06
CA LEU A 96 -6.21 6.63 -13.59
C LEU A 96 -6.26 7.66 -12.46
N LEU A 97 -5.12 8.29 -12.16
CA LEU A 97 -4.99 9.31 -11.12
C LEU A 97 -5.17 10.71 -11.71
N LEU A 98 -4.42 11.03 -12.77
CA LEU A 98 -4.51 12.30 -13.48
C LEU A 98 -4.54 12.07 -14.99
N LYS A 99 -5.47 12.78 -15.65
CA LYS A 99 -5.61 12.74 -17.09
C LYS A 99 -4.73 13.79 -17.75
N GLY A 100 -4.02 13.40 -18.81
CA GLY A 100 -3.27 14.34 -19.65
C GLY A 100 -4.17 15.29 -20.44
N GLY A 101 -3.68 16.47 -20.72
CA GLY A 101 -4.37 17.45 -21.54
C GLY A 101 -4.53 16.96 -22.99
N ARG A 102 -5.59 17.41 -23.65
CA ARG A 102 -5.81 17.11 -25.08
C ARG A 102 -4.81 17.84 -25.94
N GLY A 103 -4.37 17.18 -27.03
CA GLY A 103 -3.58 17.83 -28.08
C GLY A 103 -4.35 18.93 -28.78
N GLY A 104 -3.66 19.94 -29.25
CA GLY A 104 -4.24 21.01 -30.05
C GLY A 104 -4.64 20.52 -31.45
N LEU A 105 -5.58 21.20 -32.08
CA LEU A 105 -6.03 20.89 -33.43
C LEU A 105 -5.26 21.73 -34.46
N GLY A 106 -4.77 21.04 -35.49
CA GLY A 106 -4.09 21.67 -36.62
C GLY A 106 -5.04 22.48 -37.50
N ASN A 107 -4.51 23.38 -38.32
CA ASN A 107 -5.33 24.20 -39.21
C ASN A 107 -6.07 23.37 -40.28
N TRP A 108 -5.65 22.15 -40.56
CA TRP A 108 -6.36 21.22 -41.44
C TRP A 108 -7.78 20.92 -40.95
N GLN A 109 -7.99 20.79 -39.67
CA GLN A 109 -9.29 20.49 -39.05
C GLN A 109 -10.33 21.61 -39.22
N PHE A 110 -9.89 22.84 -39.41
CA PHE A 110 -10.74 24.05 -39.55
C PHE A 110 -11.08 24.39 -40.97
N ARG A 111 -10.73 23.52 -41.93
CA ARG A 111 -11.07 23.70 -43.35
C ARG A 111 -12.56 23.50 -43.58
N THR A 112 -13.22 24.51 -44.15
CA THR A 112 -14.62 24.49 -44.54
C THR A 112 -14.80 24.92 -45.97
N ALA A 113 -16.00 24.77 -46.57
CA ALA A 113 -16.31 25.19 -47.91
C ALA A 113 -16.13 26.73 -48.09
N THR A 114 -16.41 27.50 -47.06
CA THR A 114 -16.29 28.98 -47.06
C THR A 114 -14.90 29.45 -46.63
N ASN A 115 -14.20 28.67 -45.77
CA ASN A 115 -12.83 28.97 -45.32
C ASN A 115 -11.88 27.83 -45.72
N GLN A 116 -11.39 27.89 -46.95
CA GLN A 116 -10.54 26.82 -47.49
C GLN A 116 -9.10 26.87 -47.00
N THR A 117 -8.64 28.00 -46.44
CA THR A 117 -7.26 28.21 -45.97
C THR A 117 -7.22 28.86 -44.59
N PRO A 118 -7.69 28.16 -43.54
CA PRO A 118 -7.64 28.71 -42.19
C PRO A 118 -6.19 28.98 -41.76
N ARG A 119 -5.98 30.16 -41.20
CA ARG A 119 -4.67 30.62 -40.70
C ARG A 119 -4.58 30.59 -39.17
N TYR A 120 -5.36 29.75 -38.56
CA TYR A 120 -5.37 29.55 -37.11
C TYR A 120 -5.33 28.06 -36.81
N ALA A 121 -4.92 27.72 -35.60
CA ALA A 121 -4.90 26.39 -35.02
C ALA A 121 -5.35 26.53 -33.58
N GLN A 122 -5.91 25.50 -33.04
CA GLN A 122 -6.29 25.45 -31.62
C GLN A 122 -5.10 24.95 -30.79
N PRO A 123 -4.69 25.68 -29.75
CA PRO A 123 -3.65 25.18 -28.85
C PRO A 123 -4.15 23.95 -28.08
N GLY A 124 -3.25 23.14 -27.60
CA GLY A 124 -3.56 22.06 -26.67
C GLY A 124 -4.04 22.58 -25.32
N GLU A 125 -4.71 21.73 -24.58
CA GLU A 125 -5.09 22.01 -23.20
C GLU A 125 -3.86 22.02 -22.29
N PRO A 126 -3.79 22.92 -21.30
CA PRO A 126 -2.70 22.93 -20.32
C PRO A 126 -2.70 21.63 -19.50
N ALA A 127 -1.54 21.25 -18.99
CA ALA A 127 -1.43 20.13 -18.05
C ALA A 127 -2.16 20.45 -16.75
N THR A 128 -2.76 19.42 -16.17
CA THR A 128 -3.32 19.49 -14.82
C THR A 128 -2.24 19.09 -13.83
N GLU A 129 -2.04 19.89 -12.80
CA GLU A 129 -1.15 19.60 -11.69
C GLU A 129 -2.01 19.44 -10.42
N GLN A 130 -1.67 18.45 -9.59
CA GLN A 130 -2.40 18.18 -8.35
C GLN A 130 -1.45 17.64 -7.28
N ASN A 131 -1.62 18.12 -6.06
CA ASN A 131 -0.95 17.56 -4.90
C ASN A 131 -1.78 16.40 -4.34
N ILE A 132 -1.14 15.24 -4.14
CA ILE A 132 -1.81 14.01 -3.75
C ILE A 132 -1.17 13.46 -2.50
N ILE A 133 -1.98 13.11 -1.51
CA ILE A 133 -1.57 12.35 -0.34
C ILE A 133 -1.87 10.88 -0.62
N LEU A 134 -0.83 10.05 -0.56
CA LEU A 134 -0.95 8.60 -0.60
C LEU A 134 -0.89 8.06 0.83
N GLU A 135 -1.93 7.37 1.23
CA GLU A 135 -2.06 6.74 2.54
C GLU A 135 -2.13 5.21 2.36
N LEU A 136 -1.23 4.51 3.03
CA LEU A 136 -1.26 3.04 3.04
C LEU A 136 -2.13 2.57 4.21
N LYS A 137 -3.26 1.93 3.91
CA LYS A 137 -4.21 1.41 4.92
C LYS A 137 -3.91 -0.04 5.36
N LEU A 138 -2.67 -0.49 5.22
CA LEU A 138 -2.24 -1.77 5.77
C LEU A 138 -1.82 -1.59 7.23
N LEU A 139 -2.21 -2.55 8.08
CA LEU A 139 -1.89 -2.47 9.50
C LEU A 139 -0.46 -2.90 9.78
N ALA A 140 -0.07 -4.08 9.37
CA ALA A 140 1.31 -4.57 9.44
C ALA A 140 1.47 -5.86 8.62
N ASP A 141 2.69 -6.12 8.18
CA ASP A 141 3.06 -7.36 7.51
C ASP A 141 3.45 -8.43 8.52
N VAL A 142 4.11 -8.00 9.60
CA VAL A 142 4.56 -8.86 10.71
C VAL A 142 3.92 -8.42 12.02
N GLY A 143 3.17 -9.30 12.65
CA GLY A 143 2.62 -9.11 14.00
C GLY A 143 3.54 -9.71 15.08
N LEU A 144 3.91 -8.92 16.10
CA LEU A 144 4.70 -9.38 17.25
C LEU A 144 3.80 -10.04 18.30
N VAL A 145 4.11 -11.29 18.64
CA VAL A 145 3.41 -12.08 19.66
C VAL A 145 4.37 -12.51 20.75
N GLY A 146 4.05 -12.29 22.00
CA GLY A 146 4.92 -12.68 23.11
C GLY A 146 4.46 -12.10 24.44
N PHE A 147 4.91 -12.70 25.54
CA PHE A 147 4.58 -12.27 26.89
C PHE A 147 5.05 -10.84 27.20
N PRO A 148 4.52 -10.18 28.22
CA PRO A 148 5.08 -8.95 28.75
C PRO A 148 6.58 -9.12 28.99
N ASN A 149 7.36 -8.09 28.69
CA ASN A 149 8.82 -8.08 28.82
C ASN A 149 9.60 -9.07 27.92
N ALA A 150 8.97 -9.73 26.95
CA ALA A 150 9.65 -10.54 25.93
C ALA A 150 10.55 -9.71 24.99
N GLY A 151 10.52 -8.37 25.10
CA GLY A 151 11.37 -7.49 24.31
C GLY A 151 10.74 -6.96 23.02
N LYS A 152 9.41 -7.10 22.82
CA LYS A 152 8.69 -6.66 21.61
C LYS A 152 8.95 -5.21 21.22
N SER A 153 8.68 -4.28 22.11
CA SER A 153 8.84 -2.85 21.85
C SER A 153 10.32 -2.45 21.69
N THR A 154 11.23 -3.16 22.37
CA THR A 154 12.67 -2.97 22.23
C THR A 154 13.13 -3.42 20.84
N LEU A 155 12.69 -4.60 20.39
CA LEU A 155 12.98 -5.09 19.04
C LEU A 155 12.44 -4.15 17.96
N LEU A 156 11.18 -3.71 18.13
CA LEU A 156 10.57 -2.77 17.20
C LEU A 156 11.36 -1.46 17.09
N SER A 157 11.85 -0.94 18.23
CA SER A 157 12.65 0.26 18.26
C SER A 157 14.05 0.08 17.66
N ALA A 158 14.65 -1.11 17.81
CA ALA A 158 15.96 -1.46 17.26
C ALA A 158 15.95 -1.67 15.75
N LEU A 159 14.86 -2.23 15.20
CA LEU A 159 14.72 -2.52 13.77
C LEU A 159 14.13 -1.37 12.97
N SER A 160 13.34 -0.52 13.60
CA SER A 160 12.63 0.56 12.91
C SER A 160 13.57 1.65 12.43
N SER A 161 13.46 2.03 11.16
CA SER A 161 14.22 3.12 10.53
C SER A 161 13.81 4.51 11.01
N ALA A 162 12.65 4.62 11.63
CA ALA A 162 12.15 5.83 12.25
C ALA A 162 11.62 5.47 13.65
N LYS A 163 11.51 6.44 14.55
CA LYS A 163 10.87 6.18 15.86
C LYS A 163 9.49 5.54 15.61
N PRO A 164 9.18 4.40 16.26
CA PRO A 164 7.88 3.76 16.11
C PRO A 164 6.76 4.77 16.32
N LYS A 165 5.80 4.79 15.44
CA LYS A 165 4.65 5.69 15.53
C LYS A 165 3.50 4.97 16.19
N ILE A 166 2.90 5.66 17.13
CA ILE A 166 1.63 5.29 17.71
C ILE A 166 0.56 5.61 16.66
N ALA A 167 -0.12 4.60 16.15
CA ALA A 167 -1.17 4.78 15.16
C ALA A 167 -2.53 4.88 15.85
N ASN A 168 -3.12 6.08 15.84
CA ASN A 168 -4.46 6.30 16.37
C ASN A 168 -5.50 5.87 15.32
N TYR A 169 -5.96 4.65 15.39
CA TYR A 169 -7.09 4.20 14.60
C TYR A 169 -8.40 4.47 15.35
N PRO A 170 -9.37 5.16 14.75
CA PRO A 170 -10.60 5.59 15.44
C PRO A 170 -11.48 4.44 15.94
N PHE A 171 -11.13 3.18 15.57
CA PHE A 171 -11.86 1.97 15.93
C PHE A 171 -11.07 1.05 16.88
N THR A 172 -9.88 1.47 17.38
CA THR A 172 -9.07 0.66 18.30
C THR A 172 -9.12 1.21 19.71
N THR A 173 -9.40 0.34 20.69
CA THR A 173 -9.27 0.65 22.11
C THR A 173 -7.83 0.54 22.60
N LEU A 174 -7.00 -0.24 21.89
CA LEU A 174 -5.56 -0.39 22.11
C LEU A 174 -4.84 0.15 20.88
N VAL A 175 -3.83 0.96 21.13
CA VAL A 175 -3.09 1.67 20.08
C VAL A 175 -1.84 0.86 19.73
N PRO A 176 -1.74 0.25 18.52
CA PRO A 176 -0.57 -0.51 18.13
C PRO A 176 0.63 0.42 17.89
N ASN A 177 1.82 -0.06 18.26
CA ASN A 177 3.06 0.57 17.89
C ASN A 177 3.53 -0.01 16.55
N LEU A 178 3.63 0.84 15.53
CA LEU A 178 4.07 0.45 14.19
C LEU A 178 5.51 0.90 13.94
N GLY A 179 6.32 0.03 13.36
CA GLY A 179 7.67 0.33 12.91
C GLY A 179 7.91 -0.11 11.48
N ILE A 180 8.51 0.76 10.67
CA ILE A 180 8.95 0.43 9.31
C ILE A 180 10.36 -0.12 9.41
N VAL A 181 10.54 -1.37 9.01
CA VAL A 181 11.83 -2.07 8.98
C VAL A 181 12.39 -2.01 7.57
N ASN A 182 13.55 -1.37 7.41
CA ASN A 182 14.26 -1.37 6.13
C ASN A 182 14.97 -2.71 5.93
N TYR A 183 14.83 -3.22 4.72
CA TYR A 183 15.52 -4.41 4.24
C TYR A 183 16.18 -4.06 2.91
N ARG A 184 17.37 -4.53 2.62
CA ARG A 184 18.22 -4.33 1.43
C ARG A 184 17.63 -3.38 0.37
N ASP A 185 18.36 -2.85 -0.53
CA ASP A 185 18.02 -2.10 -1.76
C ASP A 185 16.61 -1.46 -1.83
N SER A 186 16.28 -0.61 -0.86
CA SER A 186 15.01 0.15 -0.82
C SER A 186 13.74 -0.67 -0.52
N GLN A 187 13.89 -1.93 -0.11
CA GLN A 187 12.78 -2.75 0.37
C GLN A 187 12.50 -2.47 1.84
N SER A 188 11.26 -2.65 2.26
CA SER A 188 10.86 -2.46 3.65
C SER A 188 9.53 -3.15 3.92
N PHE A 189 9.29 -3.49 5.17
CA PHE A 189 8.04 -4.08 5.65
C PHE A 189 7.63 -3.44 6.96
N VAL A 190 6.37 -3.56 7.32
CA VAL A 190 5.80 -2.97 8.54
C VAL A 190 5.67 -4.03 9.62
N MET A 191 6.21 -3.76 10.81
CA MET A 191 6.02 -4.57 12.00
C MET A 191 5.09 -3.86 12.97
N ALA A 192 4.19 -4.62 13.61
CA ALA A 192 3.30 -4.12 14.65
C ALA A 192 3.55 -4.83 15.98
N ASP A 193 3.77 -4.05 17.04
CA ASP A 193 3.59 -4.52 18.40
C ASP A 193 2.13 -4.34 18.79
N ILE A 194 1.44 -5.45 19.01
CA ILE A 194 0.02 -5.48 19.29
C ILE A 194 -0.16 -5.73 20.79
N PRO A 195 -0.29 -4.66 21.61
CA PRO A 195 -0.49 -4.84 23.04
C PRO A 195 -1.83 -5.53 23.32
N GLY A 196 -1.84 -6.43 24.29
CA GLY A 196 -3.09 -7.03 24.80
C GLY A 196 -3.58 -8.28 24.08
N ILE A 197 -2.84 -8.87 23.13
CA ILE A 197 -3.16 -10.22 22.65
C ILE A 197 -3.09 -11.21 23.84
N ILE A 198 -2.17 -10.99 24.78
CA ILE A 198 -1.87 -11.87 25.90
C ILE A 198 -2.38 -11.32 27.24
N GLU A 199 -2.53 -10.00 27.39
CA GLU A 199 -2.95 -9.37 28.64
C GLU A 199 -4.48 -9.19 28.70
N GLY A 200 -5.24 -10.24 28.97
CA GLY A 200 -6.65 -10.11 29.35
C GLY A 200 -7.69 -10.54 28.33
N ALA A 201 -7.36 -11.39 27.38
CA ALA A 201 -8.34 -12.03 26.51
C ALA A 201 -9.46 -12.72 27.31
N ASN A 202 -9.16 -13.24 28.51
CA ASN A 202 -10.10 -13.91 29.39
C ASN A 202 -10.98 -12.95 30.24
N GLN A 203 -10.77 -11.63 30.22
CA GLN A 203 -11.54 -10.71 31.10
C GLN A 203 -12.73 -10.03 30.41
N GLY A 204 -13.13 -10.43 29.21
CA GLY A 204 -14.39 -9.98 28.61
C GLY A 204 -14.48 -8.47 28.30
N LYS A 205 -13.40 -7.71 28.47
CA LYS A 205 -13.31 -6.32 27.99
C LYS A 205 -12.99 -6.37 26.51
N GLY A 206 -14.01 -6.54 25.69
CA GLY A 206 -13.94 -6.71 24.25
C GLY A 206 -12.96 -5.75 23.59
N LEU A 207 -11.81 -6.28 23.19
CA LEU A 207 -11.06 -5.74 22.07
C LEU A 207 -12.05 -5.71 20.90
N GLY A 208 -12.39 -4.52 20.42
CA GLY A 208 -13.46 -4.38 19.44
C GLY A 208 -13.24 -5.34 18.26
N LEU A 209 -14.26 -6.12 17.91
CA LEU A 209 -14.25 -7.09 16.80
C LEU A 209 -13.67 -6.53 15.49
N ARG A 210 -13.69 -5.21 15.30
CA ARG A 210 -13.10 -4.51 14.17
C ARG A 210 -11.56 -4.46 14.21
N PHE A 211 -10.97 -4.36 15.40
CA PHE A 211 -9.51 -4.41 15.58
C PHE A 211 -8.95 -5.80 15.29
N LEU A 212 -9.68 -6.84 15.68
CA LEU A 212 -9.34 -8.24 15.42
C LEU A 212 -9.23 -8.52 13.91
N ARG A 213 -10.19 -8.05 13.11
CA ARG A 213 -10.16 -8.16 11.64
C ARG A 213 -8.94 -7.52 10.99
N HIS A 214 -8.28 -6.59 11.66
CA HIS A 214 -7.08 -5.95 11.15
C HIS A 214 -5.79 -6.73 11.47
N ILE A 215 -5.77 -7.47 12.58
CA ILE A 215 -4.68 -8.40 12.92
C ILE A 215 -4.74 -9.65 12.03
N GLU A 216 -5.93 -10.07 11.64
CA GLU A 216 -6.16 -11.13 10.66
C GLU A 216 -5.47 -10.87 9.32
N ARG A 217 -5.16 -9.61 9.01
CA ARG A 217 -4.49 -9.19 7.77
C ARG A 217 -2.96 -9.23 7.82
N ASN A 218 -2.35 -9.47 8.99
CA ASN A 218 -0.91 -9.68 9.06
C ASN A 218 -0.55 -10.96 8.29
N SER A 219 0.46 -10.88 7.45
CA SER A 219 0.88 -12.01 6.65
C SER A 219 1.73 -13.01 7.44
N LEU A 220 2.38 -12.55 8.53
CA LEU A 220 3.33 -13.32 9.32
C LEU A 220 3.20 -12.99 10.80
N LEU A 221 3.38 -14.00 11.66
CA LEU A 221 3.45 -13.83 13.11
C LEU A 221 4.87 -14.14 13.62
N LEU A 222 5.46 -13.18 14.34
CA LEU A 222 6.74 -13.35 15.00
C LEU A 222 6.53 -13.62 16.50
N PHE A 223 6.71 -14.86 16.91
CA PHE A 223 6.68 -15.27 18.31
C PHE A 223 7.98 -14.88 18.99
N MET A 224 7.89 -14.22 20.14
CA MET A 224 9.04 -13.75 20.89
C MET A 224 9.05 -14.37 22.28
N ILE A 225 10.04 -15.20 22.55
CA ILE A 225 10.25 -15.88 23.84
C ILE A 225 11.63 -15.50 24.35
N PRO A 226 11.75 -15.02 25.59
CA PRO A 226 13.07 -14.68 26.14
C PRO A 226 13.85 -15.94 26.51
N VAL A 227 15.16 -15.88 26.36
CA VAL A 227 16.08 -17.02 26.63
C VAL A 227 16.11 -17.43 28.12
N ASP A 228 15.74 -16.51 29.01
CA ASP A 228 15.63 -16.71 30.47
C ASP A 228 14.31 -17.41 30.89
N SER A 229 13.52 -17.87 29.93
CA SER A 229 12.31 -18.66 30.17
C SER A 229 12.63 -20.08 30.67
N GLU A 230 11.82 -20.61 31.59
CA GLU A 230 11.99 -21.94 32.14
C GLU A 230 11.79 -23.06 31.10
N ASP A 231 10.85 -22.91 30.18
CA ASP A 231 10.56 -23.89 29.12
C ASP A 231 9.98 -23.19 27.88
N ILE A 232 10.82 -23.02 26.88
CA ILE A 232 10.48 -22.35 25.63
C ILE A 232 9.34 -23.07 24.89
N ASN A 233 9.32 -24.39 24.91
CA ASN A 233 8.29 -25.16 24.21
C ASN A 233 6.91 -24.95 24.85
N LYS A 234 6.85 -24.95 26.20
CA LYS A 234 5.59 -24.68 26.92
C LYS A 234 5.10 -23.24 26.73
N GLU A 235 6.01 -22.27 26.79
CA GLU A 235 5.61 -20.88 26.53
C GLU A 235 5.06 -20.71 25.13
N TYR A 236 5.67 -21.35 24.14
CA TYR A 236 5.17 -21.34 22.77
C TYR A 236 3.76 -21.96 22.67
N GLU A 237 3.51 -23.11 23.33
CA GLU A 237 2.21 -23.75 23.36
C GLU A 237 1.15 -22.86 24.05
N ILE A 238 1.49 -22.18 25.13
CA ILE A 238 0.59 -21.24 25.81
C ILE A 238 0.23 -20.08 24.87
N LEU A 239 1.23 -19.51 24.20
CA LEU A 239 1.00 -18.42 23.24
C LEU A 239 0.11 -18.87 22.07
N LEU A 240 0.31 -20.08 21.55
CA LEU A 240 -0.54 -20.66 20.53
C LEU A 240 -1.97 -20.83 21.00
N HIS A 241 -2.15 -21.36 22.22
CA HIS A 241 -3.48 -21.59 22.77
C HIS A 241 -4.24 -20.28 23.04
N GLU A 242 -3.55 -19.24 23.50
CA GLU A 242 -4.15 -17.92 23.64
C GLU A 242 -4.53 -17.30 22.27
N LEU A 243 -3.70 -17.52 21.27
CA LEU A 243 -3.97 -17.08 19.90
C LEU A 243 -5.19 -17.79 19.30
N GLU A 244 -5.32 -19.11 19.54
CA GLU A 244 -6.46 -19.93 19.15
C GLU A 244 -7.77 -19.46 19.81
N GLN A 245 -7.73 -19.17 21.10
CA GLN A 245 -8.89 -18.63 21.82
C GLN A 245 -9.29 -17.24 21.31
N PHE A 246 -8.31 -16.49 20.82
CA PHE A 246 -8.53 -15.16 20.28
C PHE A 246 -9.15 -15.22 18.88
N ASN A 247 -8.51 -15.93 17.94
CA ASN A 247 -9.01 -16.22 16.60
C ASN A 247 -8.35 -17.47 16.01
N PRO A 248 -9.10 -18.56 15.82
CA PRO A 248 -8.59 -19.81 15.26
C PRO A 248 -7.91 -19.64 13.86
N GLN A 249 -8.37 -18.68 13.05
CA GLN A 249 -7.81 -18.43 11.72
C GLN A 249 -6.36 -17.91 11.76
N MET A 250 -5.90 -17.40 12.90
CA MET A 250 -4.51 -16.97 13.06
C MET A 250 -3.53 -18.13 13.17
N LEU A 251 -4.02 -19.35 13.44
CA LEU A 251 -3.18 -20.56 13.48
C LEU A 251 -2.71 -21.00 12.09
N ASP A 252 -3.42 -20.62 11.04
CA ASP A 252 -3.07 -20.96 9.66
C ASP A 252 -1.95 -20.08 9.10
N LYS A 253 -1.59 -19.00 9.80
CA LYS A 253 -0.58 -18.05 9.34
C LYS A 253 0.85 -18.57 9.48
N HIS A 254 1.73 -18.10 8.59
CA HIS A 254 3.16 -18.33 8.70
C HIS A 254 3.70 -17.80 10.02
N ARG A 255 4.60 -18.55 10.63
CA ARG A 255 5.13 -18.28 11.98
C ARG A 255 6.65 -18.36 11.99
N VAL A 256 7.28 -17.43 12.70
CA VAL A 256 8.70 -17.43 13.01
C VAL A 256 8.88 -17.31 14.51
N LEU A 257 9.84 -18.03 15.07
CA LEU A 257 10.19 -17.97 16.49
C LEU A 257 11.49 -17.16 16.67
N ALA A 258 11.43 -16.11 17.49
CA ALA A 258 12.61 -15.37 17.89
C ALA A 258 12.90 -15.62 19.38
N ILE A 259 14.05 -16.21 19.67
CA ILE A 259 14.54 -16.31 21.05
C ILE A 259 15.27 -15.01 21.36
N THR A 260 14.75 -14.27 22.33
CA THR A 260 15.23 -12.93 22.64
C THR A 260 16.17 -12.90 23.85
N LYS A 261 16.85 -11.74 24.07
CA LYS A 261 17.80 -11.52 25.15
C LYS A 261 19.01 -12.48 25.17
N CYS A 262 19.46 -12.93 24.00
CA CYS A 262 20.61 -13.84 23.90
C CYS A 262 21.94 -13.23 24.36
N ASP A 263 21.98 -11.93 24.70
CA ASP A 263 23.11 -11.25 25.34
C ASP A 263 23.36 -11.71 26.79
N ILE A 264 22.44 -12.45 27.40
CA ILE A 264 22.55 -12.93 28.78
C ILE A 264 23.28 -14.27 28.86
N ILE A 265 23.41 -14.99 27.74
CA ILE A 265 23.97 -16.35 27.68
C ILE A 265 25.15 -16.45 26.70
N ASP A 266 26.02 -17.43 26.95
CA ASP A 266 27.15 -17.73 26.07
C ASP A 266 26.73 -18.55 24.83
N GLU A 267 27.57 -18.57 23.80
CA GLU A 267 27.31 -19.29 22.52
C GLU A 267 27.08 -20.80 22.73
N GLU A 268 27.77 -21.43 23.71
CA GLU A 268 27.59 -22.84 24.05
C GLU A 268 26.17 -23.11 24.54
N MET A 269 25.64 -22.25 25.40
CA MET A 269 24.25 -22.34 25.91
C MET A 269 23.23 -22.10 24.79
N VAL A 270 23.52 -21.25 23.81
CA VAL A 270 22.65 -21.07 22.64
C VAL A 270 22.48 -22.37 21.88
N MET A 271 23.55 -23.13 21.69
CA MET A 271 23.51 -24.44 21.00
C MET A 271 22.74 -25.48 21.79
N ASP A 272 22.89 -25.50 23.10
CA ASP A 272 22.15 -26.40 23.99
C ASP A 272 20.63 -26.12 23.94
N ILE A 273 20.25 -24.87 24.04
CA ILE A 273 18.85 -24.44 23.94
C ILE A 273 18.30 -24.75 22.54
N ALA A 274 19.06 -24.50 21.48
CA ALA A 274 18.64 -24.83 20.12
C ALA A 274 18.33 -26.32 19.94
N SER A 275 19.08 -27.20 20.61
CA SER A 275 18.85 -28.65 20.58
C SER A 275 17.59 -29.10 21.35
N GLN A 276 17.14 -28.31 22.32
CA GLN A 276 15.95 -28.58 23.15
C GLN A 276 14.64 -28.07 22.52
N ILE A 277 14.72 -27.18 21.55
CA ILE A 277 13.56 -26.66 20.82
C ILE A 277 13.02 -27.74 19.89
N LYS A 278 11.78 -28.17 20.13
CA LYS A 278 11.09 -29.22 19.34
C LYS A 278 10.05 -28.62 18.38
N ILE A 279 10.10 -27.34 18.18
CA ILE A 279 9.13 -26.56 17.38
C ILE A 279 9.61 -26.56 15.92
N ASP A 280 8.76 -27.05 15.01
CA ASP A 280 9.06 -27.15 13.57
C ASP A 280 8.69 -25.84 12.83
N ILE A 281 9.32 -24.73 13.24
CA ILE A 281 9.21 -23.43 12.54
C ILE A 281 10.59 -22.76 12.48
N PRO A 282 10.81 -21.84 11.54
CA PRO A 282 12.05 -21.06 11.49
C PRO A 282 12.34 -20.38 12.82
N THR A 283 13.51 -20.68 13.41
CA THR A 283 13.90 -20.14 14.72
C THR A 283 15.17 -19.32 14.61
N VAL A 284 15.15 -18.12 15.21
CA VAL A 284 16.26 -17.17 15.19
C VAL A 284 16.58 -16.70 16.62
N PHE A 285 17.86 -16.73 16.98
CA PHE A 285 18.36 -16.21 18.26
C PHE A 285 18.78 -14.75 18.09
N ILE A 286 18.25 -13.86 18.93
CA ILE A 286 18.46 -12.41 18.80
C ILE A 286 18.73 -11.72 20.12
N SER A 287 19.44 -10.60 20.04
CA SER A 287 19.47 -9.58 21.08
C SER A 287 19.24 -8.21 20.47
N ALA A 288 18.12 -7.59 20.82
CA ALA A 288 17.80 -6.24 20.35
C ALA A 288 18.73 -5.18 20.97
N VAL A 289 19.24 -5.42 22.18
CA VAL A 289 20.15 -4.51 22.88
C VAL A 289 21.56 -4.62 22.33
N ALA A 290 22.07 -5.83 22.15
CA ALA A 290 23.39 -6.09 21.58
C ALA A 290 23.42 -6.04 20.03
N GLN A 291 22.27 -5.83 19.39
CA GLN A 291 22.09 -5.87 17.93
C GLN A 291 22.58 -7.18 17.29
N TYR A 292 22.53 -8.26 18.06
CA TYR A 292 22.94 -9.60 17.60
C TYR A 292 21.78 -10.30 16.89
N GLY A 293 22.08 -10.98 15.77
CA GLY A 293 21.13 -11.81 15.03
C GLY A 293 20.02 -11.03 14.28
N LEU A 294 20.00 -9.69 14.33
CA LEU A 294 18.94 -8.87 13.75
C LEU A 294 18.88 -8.93 12.23
N ASP A 295 20.02 -9.00 11.55
CA ASP A 295 20.07 -9.12 10.08
C ASP A 295 19.56 -10.49 9.63
N LYS A 296 19.93 -11.55 10.35
CA LYS A 296 19.40 -12.89 10.10
C LYS A 296 17.87 -12.95 10.32
N LEU A 297 17.37 -12.26 11.35
CA LEU A 297 15.94 -12.14 11.57
C LEU A 297 15.25 -11.46 10.40
N LYS A 298 15.79 -10.34 9.91
CA LYS A 298 15.23 -9.64 8.74
C LYS A 298 15.21 -10.52 7.49
N ASP A 299 16.30 -11.27 7.25
CA ASP A 299 16.39 -12.22 6.12
C ASP A 299 15.31 -13.30 6.23
N THR A 300 15.16 -13.94 7.40
CA THR A 300 14.15 -14.97 7.64
C THR A 300 12.73 -14.42 7.50
N LEU A 301 12.44 -13.24 8.07
CA LEU A 301 11.14 -12.61 7.94
C LEU A 301 10.81 -12.27 6.49
N TRP A 302 11.79 -11.78 5.73
CA TRP A 302 11.60 -11.45 4.32
C TRP A 302 11.37 -12.70 3.46
N GLU A 303 12.08 -13.78 3.70
CA GLU A 303 11.87 -15.06 3.02
C GLU A 303 10.47 -15.59 3.27
N GLU A 304 10.02 -15.61 4.53
CA GLU A 304 8.68 -16.08 4.89
C GLU A 304 7.56 -15.18 4.36
N LEU A 305 7.74 -13.87 4.35
CA LEU A 305 6.78 -12.94 3.76
C LEU A 305 6.62 -13.15 2.25
N ASN A 306 7.69 -13.53 1.56
CA ASN A 306 7.70 -13.75 0.12
C ASN A 306 7.51 -15.21 -0.30
N ASN A 307 7.23 -16.10 0.64
CA ASN A 307 6.91 -17.49 0.33
C ASN A 307 5.63 -17.58 -0.51
N GLU A 308 5.59 -18.51 -1.48
CA GLU A 308 4.47 -18.62 -2.43
C GLU A 308 3.13 -18.92 -1.75
N SER A 309 3.13 -19.73 -0.69
CA SER A 309 1.94 -20.04 0.10
C SER A 309 1.35 -18.80 0.77
N ASN A 310 2.22 -17.98 1.38
CA ASN A 310 1.82 -16.73 2.02
C ASN A 310 1.27 -15.71 0.99
N LYS A 311 1.84 -15.68 -0.21
CA LYS A 311 1.34 -14.86 -1.32
C LYS A 311 -0.05 -15.27 -1.77
N LEU A 312 -0.35 -16.56 -1.83
CA LEU A 312 -1.68 -17.06 -2.21
C LEU A 312 -2.75 -16.73 -1.18
N GLU A 313 -2.46 -16.89 0.11
CA GLU A 313 -3.39 -16.53 1.20
C GLU A 313 -3.69 -15.03 1.23
N ALA A 314 -2.68 -14.19 1.02
CA ALA A 314 -2.87 -12.75 0.94
C ALA A 314 -3.75 -12.36 -0.26
N ILE A 315 -3.64 -13.02 -1.43
CA ILE A 315 -4.54 -12.81 -2.59
C ILE A 315 -5.99 -13.12 -2.24
N GLN A 316 -6.23 -14.24 -1.56
CA GLN A 316 -7.59 -14.64 -1.16
C GLN A 316 -8.19 -13.65 -0.16
N THR A 317 -7.40 -13.20 0.81
CA THR A 317 -7.81 -12.22 1.80
C THR A 317 -8.12 -10.85 1.14
N GLU A 318 -7.30 -10.41 0.20
CA GLU A 318 -7.52 -9.19 -0.58
C GLU A 318 -8.82 -9.25 -1.39
N GLN A 319 -9.11 -10.39 -2.03
CA GLN A 319 -10.34 -10.59 -2.80
C GLN A 319 -11.60 -10.58 -1.92
N LEU A 320 -11.53 -11.16 -0.71
CA LEU A 320 -12.63 -11.13 0.24
C LEU A 320 -12.92 -9.69 0.72
N VAL A 321 -11.88 -8.95 1.04
CA VAL A 321 -11.99 -7.53 1.44
C VAL A 321 -12.57 -6.67 0.35
N HIS A 322 -12.21 -6.93 -0.91
CA HIS A 322 -12.79 -6.21 -2.05
C HIS A 322 -14.29 -6.46 -2.16
N ARG A 323 -14.73 -7.72 -2.06
CA ARG A 323 -16.15 -8.08 -2.08
C ARG A 323 -16.94 -7.43 -0.94
N GLU A 324 -16.41 -7.43 0.30
CA GLU A 324 -17.07 -6.80 1.44
C GLU A 324 -17.21 -5.27 1.26
N ARG A 325 -16.23 -4.62 0.64
CA ARG A 325 -16.28 -3.18 0.35
C ARG A 325 -17.25 -2.84 -0.77
N GLU A 326 -17.35 -3.68 -1.80
CA GLU A 326 -18.36 -3.50 -2.84
C GLU A 326 -19.77 -3.61 -2.27
N VAL A 327 -20.03 -4.60 -1.42
CA VAL A 327 -21.33 -4.78 -0.75
C VAL A 327 -21.64 -3.57 0.13
N SER A 328 -20.70 -3.11 0.96
CA SER A 328 -20.89 -1.93 1.82
C SER A 328 -21.14 -0.64 1.04
N ARG A 329 -20.56 -0.52 -0.16
CA ARG A 329 -20.76 0.65 -1.03
C ARG A 329 -22.13 0.65 -1.71
N TYR A 330 -22.69 -0.53 -2.01
CA TYR A 330 -24.07 -0.64 -2.49
C TYR A 330 -25.06 -0.33 -1.37
N ASP A 331 -24.82 -0.77 -0.15
CA ASP A 331 -25.67 -0.48 1.01
C ASP A 331 -25.70 1.04 1.33
N GLU A 332 -24.56 1.75 1.21
CA GLU A 332 -24.48 3.21 1.39
C GLU A 332 -25.19 4.00 0.27
N LEU A 333 -25.21 3.50 -0.96
CA LEU A 333 -25.89 4.12 -2.09
C LEU A 333 -27.42 3.95 -2.01
N ASP A 334 -27.88 2.80 -1.49
CA ASP A 334 -29.30 2.55 -1.27
C ASP A 334 -29.89 3.41 -0.13
N ASP A 335 -29.08 3.76 0.87
CA ASP A 335 -29.48 4.67 1.98
C ASP A 335 -29.56 6.14 1.53
N GLU A 336 -28.75 6.58 0.55
CA GLU A 336 -28.81 7.96 0.01
C GLU A 336 -30.00 8.19 -0.96
N GLU A 337 -30.57 7.14 -1.57
CA GLU A 337 -31.75 7.26 -2.45
C GLU A 337 -33.10 7.31 -1.69
N PHE A 338 -33.10 7.17 -0.37
CA PHE A 338 -34.33 7.10 0.44
C PHE A 338 -34.48 8.26 1.46
N GLU A 339 -34.12 9.50 1.09
CA GLU A 339 -34.66 10.66 1.77
C GLU A 339 -35.99 11.05 1.13
N PRO A 340 -37.14 10.87 1.82
CA PRO A 340 -38.41 11.37 1.32
C PRO A 340 -38.37 12.88 1.29
N THR A 341 -38.50 13.47 0.12
CA THR A 341 -38.77 14.89 -0.06
C THR A 341 -40.07 15.22 0.66
N GLU A 342 -39.97 15.85 1.82
CA GLU A 342 -41.09 16.59 2.43
C GLU A 342 -41.40 17.80 1.54
N ASN A 343 -42.35 17.63 0.60
CA ASN A 343 -42.97 18.73 -0.09
C ASN A 343 -44.29 19.07 0.54
N GLU A 344 -44.33 20.28 1.11
CA GLU A 344 -45.38 21.28 1.00
C GLU A 344 -46.83 20.80 1.08
N GLU A 345 -47.42 20.93 2.25
CA GLU A 345 -48.83 21.30 2.40
C GLU A 345 -48.94 22.44 3.41
N SER A 346 -48.94 23.69 2.88
CA SER A 346 -49.47 24.82 3.58
C SER A 346 -50.02 25.81 2.57
N ALA A 347 -51.29 25.56 2.16
CA ALA A 347 -52.15 26.55 1.56
C ALA A 347 -53.59 26.21 1.92
N GLU A 348 -54.06 26.73 3.05
CA GLU A 348 -55.38 27.37 3.18
C GLU A 348 -55.49 28.07 4.55
#